data_6d238b3ac482c3fa395e546a4230c154
#
_entry.id   6d238b3ac482c3fa395e546a4230c154
#
_cell.length_a   1.000
_cell.length_b   1.000
_cell.length_c   1.000
_cell.angle_alpha   90.00
_cell.angle_beta   90.00
_cell.angle_gamma   90.00
#
_symmetry.space_group_name_H-M   'P 1'
#
loop_
_entity.id
_entity.type
_entity.pdbx_description
1 polymer ?
#
loop_
_entity_poly.entity_id
_entity_poly.type
_entity_poly.pdbx_seq_one_letter_code
_entity_poly.pdbx_strand_id
1 'polypeptide(L)'
;MIPVFRWESPGPYEVAFSTRIGGVSDGAFESLNLGILTGDEPEHVIENRRLLCEKAGGDPERATMLWQQHGPGVVKATVDRGVMTAGFDHPPGDALWTDEPGLTMMLITADCLPVAVAKQNGAGTALAVLHVGWRGLLAGIATAAVGELGDGPLNAVIGPGIGSCCYEVGEEVAGPFRDRYGPEVLVGRNLDLYTATEKALYGAGCTSVERVEMCTSCHPDLFFSHRRDGARTGRQGIVARIR
;
A
#
# COMPACT_ATOMS: atom_id res chain seq x y z
N MET A 1 7.76 14.07 -15.42
CA MET A 1 6.43 13.39 -15.40
C MET A 1 6.49 12.25 -14.41
N ILE A 2 5.52 12.11 -13.49
CA ILE A 2 5.46 11.01 -12.50
C ILE A 2 4.73 9.83 -13.14
N PRO A 3 5.40 8.69 -13.38
CA PRO A 3 4.75 7.46 -13.82
C PRO A 3 4.04 6.79 -12.65
N VAL A 4 2.80 6.37 -12.88
CA VAL A 4 1.98 5.63 -11.91
C VAL A 4 1.28 4.46 -12.58
N PHE A 5 1.11 3.37 -11.85
CA PHE A 5 0.22 2.27 -12.25
C PHE A 5 -1.18 2.60 -11.74
N ARG A 6 -2.16 2.62 -12.63
CA ARG A 6 -3.57 2.88 -12.26
C ARG A 6 -4.37 1.61 -12.30
N TRP A 7 -5.23 1.44 -11.31
CA TRP A 7 -6.22 0.38 -11.32
C TRP A 7 -7.50 0.87 -12.00
N GLU A 8 -7.94 0.15 -13.01
CA GLU A 8 -9.23 0.36 -13.66
C GLU A 8 -10.34 -0.37 -12.89
N SER A 9 -10.68 0.16 -11.72
CA SER A 9 -11.67 -0.44 -10.84
C SER A 9 -13.10 -0.29 -11.37
N PRO A 10 -13.99 -1.23 -11.06
CA PRO A 10 -15.40 -1.10 -11.38
C PRO A 10 -16.09 -0.14 -10.40
N GLY A 11 -16.10 1.16 -10.69
CA GLY A 11 -16.75 2.16 -9.83
C GLY A 11 -16.11 3.54 -9.88
N PRO A 12 -16.54 4.46 -9.00
CA PRO A 12 -16.04 5.82 -8.98
C PRO A 12 -14.70 5.94 -8.23
N TYR A 13 -13.80 4.96 -8.36
CA TYR A 13 -12.56 4.91 -7.61
C TYR A 13 -11.38 5.32 -8.48
N GLU A 14 -10.48 6.08 -7.89
CA GLU A 14 -9.16 6.37 -8.44
C GLU A 14 -8.11 5.77 -7.51
N VAL A 15 -7.33 4.83 -8.03
CA VAL A 15 -6.25 4.16 -7.31
C VAL A 15 -4.99 4.21 -8.15
N ALA A 16 -3.91 4.70 -7.57
CA ALA A 16 -2.62 4.84 -8.23
C ALA A 16 -1.48 4.34 -7.32
N PHE A 17 -0.61 3.51 -7.89
CA PHE A 17 0.64 3.09 -7.26
C PHE A 17 1.79 3.88 -7.87
N SER A 18 2.62 4.48 -7.03
CA SER A 18 3.76 5.26 -7.51
C SER A 18 4.97 4.40 -7.82
N THR A 19 5.85 4.97 -8.62
CA THR A 19 7.25 4.55 -8.74
C THR A 19 8.13 5.49 -7.91
N ARG A 20 9.46 5.30 -7.96
CA ARG A 20 10.43 6.24 -7.38
C ARG A 20 10.73 7.45 -8.28
N ILE A 21 10.12 7.56 -9.46
CA ILE A 21 10.48 8.51 -10.51
C ILE A 21 9.63 9.77 -10.44
N GLY A 22 10.27 10.94 -10.64
CA GLY A 22 9.60 12.21 -10.94
C GLY A 22 9.41 13.14 -9.76
N GLY A 23 10.08 12.88 -8.64
CA GLY A 23 10.12 13.77 -7.48
C GLY A 23 11.34 14.71 -7.45
N VAL A 24 11.59 15.26 -6.27
CA VAL A 24 12.61 16.30 -6.02
C VAL A 24 13.73 15.85 -5.07
N SER A 25 13.66 14.63 -4.52
CA SER A 25 14.69 14.08 -3.64
C SER A 25 15.93 13.64 -4.40
N ASP A 26 17.08 13.63 -3.71
CA ASP A 26 18.39 13.30 -4.27
C ASP A 26 19.02 12.04 -3.65
N GLY A 27 20.10 11.57 -4.26
CA GLY A 27 20.97 10.51 -3.73
C GLY A 27 20.24 9.19 -3.51
N ALA A 28 20.29 8.62 -2.31
CA ALA A 28 19.62 7.35 -1.98
C ALA A 28 18.08 7.43 -2.09
N PHE A 29 17.53 8.64 -2.12
CA PHE A 29 16.10 8.93 -2.13
C PHE A 29 15.58 9.38 -3.50
N GLU A 30 16.45 9.40 -4.51
CA GLU A 30 16.14 9.84 -5.87
C GLU A 30 15.02 8.97 -6.48
N SER A 31 13.91 9.58 -6.86
CA SER A 31 13.61 11.01 -6.76
C SER A 31 12.27 11.26 -6.02
N LEU A 32 11.29 10.34 -6.07
CA LEU A 32 9.95 10.50 -5.51
C LEU A 32 9.84 9.75 -4.16
N ASN A 33 10.69 10.11 -3.21
CA ASN A 33 10.61 9.54 -1.87
C ASN A 33 9.44 10.16 -1.08
N LEU A 34 8.58 9.30 -0.51
CA LEU A 34 7.40 9.69 0.27
C LEU A 34 7.60 9.50 1.78
N GLY A 35 8.74 8.94 2.19
CA GLY A 35 9.02 8.55 3.56
C GLY A 35 9.74 9.62 4.37
N ILE A 36 9.07 10.24 5.34
CA ILE A 36 9.65 11.31 6.19
C ILE A 36 10.75 10.81 7.14
N LEU A 37 10.73 9.52 7.50
CA LEU A 37 11.69 8.90 8.43
C LEU A 37 12.87 8.23 7.75
N THR A 38 13.13 8.52 6.49
CA THR A 38 14.20 7.85 5.72
C THR A 38 15.55 8.54 5.87
N GLY A 39 15.57 9.77 6.39
CA GLY A 39 16.76 10.62 6.45
C GLY A 39 16.93 11.52 5.21
N ASP A 40 15.87 11.69 4.44
CA ASP A 40 15.73 12.69 3.37
C ASP A 40 15.33 14.05 3.95
N GLU A 41 15.45 15.12 3.15
CA GLU A 41 15.01 16.45 3.55
C GLU A 41 13.46 16.47 3.66
N PRO A 42 12.91 16.92 4.81
CA PRO A 42 11.45 16.90 5.02
C PRO A 42 10.66 17.66 3.95
N GLU A 43 11.19 18.78 3.47
CA GLU A 43 10.57 19.61 2.44
C GLU A 43 10.46 18.87 1.11
N HIS A 44 11.47 18.07 0.74
CA HIS A 44 11.45 17.22 -0.45
C HIS A 44 10.36 16.16 -0.34
N VAL A 45 10.24 15.52 0.82
CA VAL A 45 9.22 14.48 1.06
C VAL A 45 7.81 15.06 0.98
N ILE A 46 7.57 16.23 1.58
CA ILE A 46 6.26 16.90 1.52
C ILE A 46 5.93 17.26 0.06
N GLU A 47 6.87 17.84 -0.68
CA GLU A 47 6.66 18.16 -2.08
C GLU A 47 6.40 16.91 -2.93
N ASN A 48 7.12 15.83 -2.71
CA ASN A 48 6.89 14.54 -3.38
C ASN A 48 5.49 13.98 -3.11
N ARG A 49 5.03 14.06 -1.88
CA ARG A 49 3.67 13.63 -1.48
C ARG A 49 2.62 14.49 -2.18
N ARG A 50 2.79 15.81 -2.20
CA ARG A 50 1.92 16.75 -2.91
C ARG A 50 1.83 16.40 -4.39
N LEU A 51 2.98 16.26 -5.05
CA LEU A 51 3.10 15.94 -6.48
C LEU A 51 2.40 14.60 -6.82
N LEU A 52 2.59 13.57 -6.00
CA LEU A 52 1.95 12.28 -6.21
C LEU A 52 0.43 12.35 -6.00
N CYS A 53 0.01 13.03 -4.94
CA CYS A 53 -1.41 13.19 -4.62
C CYS A 53 -2.16 13.86 -5.79
N GLU A 54 -1.65 14.99 -6.29
CA GLU A 54 -2.21 15.69 -7.46
C GLU A 54 -2.17 14.82 -8.73
N LYS A 55 -1.06 14.11 -8.96
CA LYS A 55 -0.91 13.21 -10.11
C LYS A 55 -1.93 12.08 -10.08
N ALA A 56 -2.26 11.59 -8.89
CA ALA A 56 -3.29 10.56 -8.70
C ALA A 56 -4.73 11.11 -8.83
N GLY A 57 -4.90 12.43 -8.93
CA GLY A 57 -6.20 13.10 -8.97
C GLY A 57 -6.74 13.45 -7.58
N GLY A 58 -5.93 13.26 -6.53
CA GLY A 58 -6.27 13.61 -5.14
C GLY A 58 -6.07 15.08 -4.82
N ASP A 59 -6.61 15.47 -3.67
CA ASP A 59 -6.40 16.78 -3.07
C ASP A 59 -5.45 16.63 -1.87
N PRO A 60 -4.22 17.17 -1.90
CA PRO A 60 -3.28 17.06 -0.79
C PRO A 60 -3.77 17.71 0.51
N GLU A 61 -4.64 18.74 0.42
CA GLU A 61 -5.24 19.39 1.59
C GLU A 61 -6.34 18.54 2.26
N ARG A 62 -6.83 17.52 1.56
CA ARG A 62 -7.84 16.55 2.02
C ARG A 62 -7.31 15.13 2.05
N ALA A 63 -6.03 14.97 2.29
CA ALA A 63 -5.39 13.67 2.26
C ALA A 63 -4.97 13.19 3.66
N THR A 64 -5.28 11.93 3.96
CA THR A 64 -4.98 11.24 5.21
C THR A 64 -3.83 10.27 5.02
N MET A 65 -2.95 10.22 6.00
CA MET A 65 -1.89 9.22 6.16
C MET A 65 -1.97 8.54 7.53
N LEU A 66 -1.23 7.44 7.70
CA LEU A 66 -1.11 6.72 8.97
C LEU A 66 0.35 6.63 9.44
N TRP A 67 0.50 6.49 10.75
CA TRP A 67 1.69 5.93 11.36
C TRP A 67 1.64 4.39 11.22
N GLN A 68 2.27 3.87 10.15
CA GLN A 68 2.25 2.44 9.81
C GLN A 68 3.11 1.63 10.78
N GLN A 69 2.55 0.58 11.37
CA GLN A 69 3.15 -0.23 12.44
C GLN A 69 3.35 -1.70 12.06
N HIS A 70 3.00 -2.09 10.82
CA HIS A 70 2.98 -3.47 10.34
C HIS A 70 1.99 -4.36 11.12
N GLY A 71 0.88 -3.79 11.58
CA GLY A 71 -0.17 -4.44 12.35
C GLY A 71 -1.49 -4.61 11.57
N PRO A 72 -2.57 -5.04 12.25
CA PRO A 72 -3.89 -5.18 11.64
C PRO A 72 -4.78 -3.93 11.82
N GLY A 73 -4.25 -2.82 12.33
CA GLY A 73 -5.02 -1.62 12.65
C GLY A 73 -5.65 -0.98 11.42
N VAL A 74 -6.96 -0.75 11.46
CA VAL A 74 -7.76 -0.10 10.41
C VAL A 74 -8.36 1.18 10.96
N VAL A 75 -8.26 2.27 10.20
CA VAL A 75 -8.72 3.60 10.60
C VAL A 75 -9.65 4.16 9.52
N LYS A 76 -10.81 4.70 9.92
CA LYS A 76 -11.63 5.49 9.00
C LYS A 76 -10.91 6.80 8.69
N ALA A 77 -10.69 7.08 7.42
CA ALA A 77 -10.00 8.28 6.99
C ALA A 77 -10.85 9.54 7.29
N THR A 78 -10.16 10.58 7.73
CA THR A 78 -10.73 11.92 7.97
C THR A 78 -9.81 12.96 7.36
N VAL A 79 -10.29 14.17 7.13
CA VAL A 79 -9.47 15.26 6.61
C VAL A 79 -8.48 15.70 7.69
N ASP A 80 -7.21 15.34 7.57
CA ASP A 80 -6.16 15.67 8.54
C ASP A 80 -4.92 16.35 7.95
N ARG A 81 -4.88 16.54 6.62
CA ARG A 81 -3.75 17.10 5.86
C ARG A 81 -2.44 16.32 6.06
N GLY A 82 -2.55 15.02 6.37
CA GLY A 82 -1.41 14.19 6.74
C GLY A 82 -0.28 14.15 5.71
N VAL A 83 -0.58 14.25 4.40
CA VAL A 83 0.44 14.29 3.34
C VAL A 83 1.27 15.56 3.36
N MET A 84 0.74 16.67 3.89
CA MET A 84 1.36 18.00 3.92
C MET A 84 2.12 18.28 5.22
N THR A 85 2.32 17.30 6.08
CA THR A 85 3.01 17.49 7.36
C THR A 85 4.28 16.66 7.45
N ALA A 86 5.31 17.22 8.07
CA ALA A 86 6.51 16.51 8.48
C ALA A 86 6.37 15.87 9.88
N GLY A 87 5.24 16.13 10.56
CA GLY A 87 4.97 15.63 11.91
C GLY A 87 4.61 14.15 11.93
N PHE A 88 4.59 13.59 13.15
CA PHE A 88 4.30 12.18 13.43
C PHE A 88 2.92 11.99 14.06
N ASP A 89 2.09 13.03 14.07
CA ASP A 89 0.75 13.01 14.70
C ASP A 89 -0.31 12.30 13.83
N HIS A 90 0.13 11.27 13.10
CA HIS A 90 -0.79 10.42 12.36
C HIS A 90 -1.37 9.35 13.27
N PRO A 91 -2.65 8.99 13.13
CA PRO A 91 -3.21 7.85 13.86
C PRO A 91 -2.45 6.56 13.52
N PRO A 92 -2.21 5.69 14.52
CA PRO A 92 -1.55 4.42 14.28
C PRO A 92 -2.45 3.45 13.53
N GLY A 93 -1.90 2.78 12.52
CA GLY A 93 -2.63 1.78 11.73
C GLY A 93 -1.90 1.45 10.44
N ASP A 94 -2.39 0.43 9.75
CA ASP A 94 -1.83 -0.06 8.50
C ASP A 94 -2.87 -0.17 7.37
N ALA A 95 -4.13 0.22 7.65
CA ALA A 95 -5.17 0.37 6.65
C ALA A 95 -6.01 1.61 6.91
N LEU A 96 -6.35 2.31 5.82
CA LEU A 96 -7.32 3.40 5.78
C LEU A 96 -8.54 2.97 4.99
N TRP A 97 -9.73 3.40 5.40
CA TRP A 97 -10.92 3.24 4.60
C TRP A 97 -11.81 4.49 4.62
N THR A 98 -12.63 4.66 3.60
CA THR A 98 -13.60 5.76 3.51
C THR A 98 -14.83 5.35 2.70
N ASP A 99 -15.96 5.95 3.01
CA ASP A 99 -17.18 5.99 2.21
C ASP A 99 -17.49 7.42 1.72
N GLU A 100 -16.59 8.38 2.01
CA GLU A 100 -16.72 9.79 1.68
C GLU A 100 -16.04 10.14 0.34
N PRO A 101 -16.78 10.68 -0.66
CA PRO A 101 -16.18 11.18 -1.89
C PRO A 101 -15.21 12.35 -1.68
N GLY A 102 -14.19 12.40 -2.49
CA GLY A 102 -13.20 13.49 -2.51
C GLY A 102 -12.17 13.45 -1.39
N LEU A 103 -12.25 12.46 -0.46
CA LEU A 103 -11.22 12.25 0.56
C LEU A 103 -10.13 11.36 -0.01
N THR A 104 -8.88 11.79 0.13
CA THR A 104 -7.72 11.09 -0.40
C THR A 104 -7.01 10.29 0.70
N MET A 105 -6.63 9.06 0.41
CA MET A 105 -5.86 8.20 1.30
C MET A 105 -4.49 7.91 0.69
N MET A 106 -3.43 8.00 1.49
CA MET A 106 -2.06 7.65 1.07
C MET A 106 -1.40 6.73 2.09
N LEU A 107 -0.83 5.61 1.62
CA LEU A 107 0.08 4.76 2.40
C LEU A 107 1.40 4.59 1.64
N ILE A 108 2.48 4.33 2.38
CA ILE A 108 3.84 4.24 1.84
C ILE A 108 4.42 2.86 2.06
N THR A 109 5.24 2.40 1.12
CA THR A 109 5.87 1.07 1.16
C THR A 109 7.31 1.11 0.66
N ALA A 110 8.09 0.13 1.08
CA ALA A 110 9.31 -0.35 0.42
C ALA A 110 9.37 -1.84 0.68
N ASP A 111 8.91 -2.63 -0.28
CA ASP A 111 8.74 -4.09 -0.29
C ASP A 111 7.39 -4.62 0.19
N CYS A 112 6.78 -4.07 1.27
CA CYS A 112 5.42 -4.46 1.63
C CYS A 112 4.44 -4.16 0.48
N LEU A 113 3.38 -4.96 0.35
CA LEU A 113 2.39 -4.82 -0.71
C LEU A 113 1.40 -3.69 -0.38
N PRO A 114 1.27 -2.66 -1.24
CA PRO A 114 0.14 -1.75 -1.18
C PRO A 114 -1.08 -2.42 -1.82
N VAL A 115 -2.20 -2.42 -1.12
CA VAL A 115 -3.45 -3.05 -1.59
C VAL A 115 -4.57 -2.04 -1.57
N ALA A 116 -5.46 -2.07 -2.57
CA ALA A 116 -6.75 -1.39 -2.51
C ALA A 116 -7.89 -2.40 -2.58
N VAL A 117 -8.95 -2.14 -1.83
CA VAL A 117 -10.21 -2.91 -1.85
C VAL A 117 -11.36 -1.94 -2.02
N ALA A 118 -12.22 -2.18 -3.01
CA ALA A 118 -13.33 -1.30 -3.35
C ALA A 118 -14.64 -2.08 -3.55
N LYS A 119 -15.76 -1.47 -3.14
CA LYS A 119 -17.10 -2.01 -3.43
C LYS A 119 -17.41 -1.93 -4.91
N GLN A 120 -18.10 -2.96 -5.42
CA GLN A 120 -18.63 -2.92 -6.79
C GLN A 120 -19.79 -1.92 -6.89
N ASN A 121 -19.98 -1.40 -8.12
CA ASN A 121 -21.12 -0.54 -8.44
C ASN A 121 -22.46 -1.17 -7.99
N GLY A 122 -23.34 -0.33 -7.41
CA GLY A 122 -24.67 -0.75 -6.96
C GLY A 122 -24.74 -1.27 -5.51
N ALA A 123 -23.61 -1.50 -4.86
CA ALA A 123 -23.55 -1.94 -3.46
C ALA A 123 -23.21 -0.80 -2.48
N GLY A 124 -23.33 0.46 -2.92
CA GLY A 124 -22.79 1.64 -2.24
C GLY A 124 -21.35 1.90 -2.62
N THR A 125 -20.79 2.98 -2.11
CA THR A 125 -19.37 3.33 -2.32
C THR A 125 -18.59 3.17 -1.03
N ALA A 126 -17.51 2.38 -1.07
CA ALA A 126 -16.52 2.31 0.00
C ALA A 126 -15.18 1.84 -0.59
N LEU A 127 -14.10 2.37 -0.07
CA LEU A 127 -12.74 2.12 -0.52
C LEU A 127 -11.82 1.97 0.68
N ALA A 128 -10.95 0.96 0.66
CA ALA A 128 -9.87 0.80 1.61
C ALA A 128 -8.51 0.72 0.91
N VAL A 129 -7.47 1.21 1.56
CA VAL A 129 -6.06 0.98 1.21
C VAL A 129 -5.34 0.34 2.37
N LEU A 130 -4.50 -0.67 2.10
CA LEU A 130 -3.81 -1.46 3.11
C LEU A 130 -2.31 -1.48 2.83
N HIS A 131 -1.53 -1.41 3.89
CA HIS A 131 -0.10 -1.71 3.91
C HIS A 131 0.10 -3.16 4.37
N VAL A 132 0.38 -4.06 3.45
CA VAL A 132 0.43 -5.49 3.73
C VAL A 132 1.88 -5.97 3.81
N GLY A 133 2.44 -5.95 5.01
CA GLY A 133 3.64 -6.68 5.38
C GLY A 133 3.30 -8.05 5.98
N TRP A 134 4.29 -8.93 6.12
CA TRP A 134 4.08 -10.28 6.66
C TRP A 134 3.41 -10.30 8.05
N ARG A 135 3.80 -9.36 8.95
CA ARG A 135 3.22 -9.27 10.30
C ARG A 135 1.75 -8.88 10.24
N GLY A 136 1.42 -7.82 9.48
CA GLY A 136 0.04 -7.36 9.31
C GLY A 136 -0.86 -8.42 8.68
N LEU A 137 -0.34 -9.16 7.68
CA LEU A 137 -1.08 -10.22 7.02
C LEU A 137 -1.40 -11.38 7.97
N LEU A 138 -0.41 -11.85 8.74
CA LEU A 138 -0.63 -12.87 9.77
C LEU A 138 -1.55 -12.38 10.90
N ALA A 139 -1.50 -11.10 11.23
CA ALA A 139 -2.38 -10.49 12.22
C ALA A 139 -3.82 -10.25 11.71
N GLY A 140 -4.08 -10.45 10.40
CA GLY A 140 -5.43 -10.42 9.83
C GLY A 140 -5.88 -9.09 9.26
N ILE A 141 -4.96 -8.22 8.81
CA ILE A 141 -5.28 -6.90 8.24
C ILE A 141 -6.29 -6.96 7.08
N ALA A 142 -6.21 -7.99 6.22
CA ALA A 142 -7.13 -8.15 5.11
C ALA A 142 -8.58 -8.35 5.61
N THR A 143 -8.79 -9.23 6.59
CA THR A 143 -10.11 -9.47 7.19
C THR A 143 -10.64 -8.23 7.92
N ALA A 144 -9.76 -7.55 8.68
CA ALA A 144 -10.14 -6.34 9.40
C ALA A 144 -10.57 -5.22 8.43
N ALA A 145 -9.79 -4.95 7.40
CA ALA A 145 -10.12 -3.88 6.44
C ALA A 145 -11.34 -4.19 5.58
N VAL A 146 -11.51 -5.43 5.13
CA VAL A 146 -12.71 -5.86 4.38
C VAL A 146 -13.98 -5.74 5.23
N GLY A 147 -13.89 -6.07 6.53
CA GLY A 147 -15.01 -5.95 7.47
C GLY A 147 -15.56 -4.52 7.59
N GLU A 148 -14.70 -3.50 7.50
CA GLU A 148 -15.11 -2.09 7.55
C GLU A 148 -15.90 -1.64 6.32
N LEU A 149 -15.75 -2.31 5.18
CA LEU A 149 -16.45 -1.94 3.96
C LEU A 149 -17.92 -2.42 3.93
N GLY A 150 -18.30 -3.29 4.86
CA GLY A 150 -19.66 -3.85 4.98
C GLY A 150 -20.03 -4.78 3.82
N ASP A 151 -21.28 -5.25 3.83
CA ASP A 151 -21.79 -6.26 2.90
C ASP A 151 -21.75 -5.82 1.43
N GLY A 152 -21.58 -6.78 0.53
CA GLY A 152 -21.64 -6.61 -0.92
C GLY A 152 -20.36 -7.11 -1.62
N PRO A 153 -20.39 -7.24 -2.95
CA PRO A 153 -19.25 -7.71 -3.69
C PRO A 153 -18.10 -6.69 -3.66
N LEU A 154 -16.89 -7.19 -3.43
CA LEU A 154 -15.67 -6.40 -3.30
C LEU A 154 -14.65 -6.84 -4.35
N ASN A 155 -13.97 -5.88 -4.95
CA ASN A 155 -12.81 -6.10 -5.80
C ASN A 155 -11.56 -5.55 -5.15
N ALA A 156 -10.45 -6.23 -5.34
CA ALA A 156 -9.16 -5.81 -4.81
C ALA A 156 -8.09 -5.75 -5.90
N VAL A 157 -7.08 -4.92 -5.65
CA VAL A 157 -5.85 -4.90 -6.43
C VAL A 157 -4.65 -4.86 -5.50
N ILE A 158 -3.65 -5.69 -5.80
CA ILE A 158 -2.35 -5.72 -5.11
C ILE A 158 -1.33 -5.02 -6.00
N GLY A 159 -0.74 -3.95 -5.49
CA GLY A 159 0.27 -3.16 -6.20
C GLY A 159 1.70 -3.71 -6.07
N PRO A 160 2.70 -3.01 -6.63
CA PRO A 160 4.10 -3.45 -6.63
C PRO A 160 4.66 -3.61 -5.21
N GLY A 161 5.35 -4.73 -4.97
CA GLY A 161 6.03 -5.05 -3.73
C GLY A 161 7.10 -6.12 -3.92
N ILE A 162 7.64 -6.67 -2.84
CA ILE A 162 8.69 -7.69 -2.98
C ILE A 162 8.10 -9.03 -3.44
N GLY A 163 8.63 -9.57 -4.51
CA GLY A 163 8.23 -10.88 -5.05
C GLY A 163 8.97 -12.04 -4.40
N SER A 164 8.44 -13.26 -4.62
CA SER A 164 9.07 -14.51 -4.17
C SER A 164 10.47 -14.76 -4.76
N CYS A 165 10.84 -14.06 -5.82
CA CYS A 165 12.22 -14.07 -6.37
C CYS A 165 13.27 -13.48 -5.39
N CYS A 166 12.87 -12.60 -4.46
CA CYS A 166 13.76 -11.84 -3.57
C CYS A 166 13.40 -11.92 -2.08
N TYR A 167 12.24 -12.48 -1.72
CA TYR A 167 11.75 -12.43 -0.35
C TYR A 167 12.11 -13.68 0.45
N GLU A 168 13.40 -13.93 0.62
CA GLU A 168 13.88 -15.00 1.52
C GLU A 168 13.49 -14.69 2.97
N VAL A 169 12.95 -15.71 3.68
CA VAL A 169 12.48 -15.63 5.06
C VAL A 169 12.96 -16.81 5.88
N GLY A 170 13.06 -16.63 7.20
CA GLY A 170 13.33 -17.73 8.13
C GLY A 170 12.10 -18.56 8.46
N GLU A 171 12.29 -19.68 9.15
CA GLU A 171 11.18 -20.60 9.49
C GLU A 171 10.17 -19.94 10.46
N GLU A 172 10.59 -18.96 11.24
CA GLU A 172 9.72 -18.16 12.11
C GLU A 172 8.66 -17.36 11.35
N VAL A 173 8.88 -17.13 10.04
CA VAL A 173 7.91 -16.53 9.13
C VAL A 173 7.28 -17.59 8.24
N ALA A 174 8.10 -18.47 7.64
CA ALA A 174 7.64 -19.49 6.69
C ALA A 174 6.65 -20.47 7.32
N GLY A 175 6.88 -20.93 8.54
CA GLY A 175 6.02 -21.87 9.26
C GLY A 175 4.58 -21.36 9.39
N PRO A 176 4.36 -20.21 10.06
CA PRO A 176 3.02 -19.63 10.20
C PRO A 176 2.31 -19.35 8.87
N PHE A 177 3.04 -18.97 7.81
CA PHE A 177 2.44 -18.77 6.49
C PHE A 177 2.00 -20.08 5.86
N ARG A 178 2.84 -21.10 5.91
CA ARG A 178 2.52 -22.45 5.42
C ARG A 178 1.28 -23.04 6.12
N ASP A 179 1.21 -22.89 7.44
CA ASP A 179 0.11 -23.42 8.24
C ASP A 179 -1.22 -22.70 7.95
N ARG A 180 -1.17 -21.40 7.68
CA ARG A 180 -2.37 -20.58 7.46
C ARG A 180 -2.83 -20.55 6.00
N TYR A 181 -1.91 -20.50 5.06
CA TYR A 181 -2.21 -20.26 3.64
C TYR A 181 -1.84 -21.42 2.72
N GLY A 182 -1.23 -22.48 3.25
CA GLY A 182 -0.79 -23.65 2.49
C GLY A 182 0.67 -23.56 2.02
N PRO A 183 1.27 -24.70 1.63
CA PRO A 183 2.67 -24.76 1.23
C PRO A 183 3.00 -23.97 -0.05
N GLU A 184 2.02 -23.70 -0.90
CA GLU A 184 2.18 -22.99 -2.17
C GLU A 184 2.55 -21.52 -2.03
N VAL A 185 2.44 -20.94 -0.81
CA VAL A 185 2.93 -19.60 -0.54
C VAL A 185 4.44 -19.54 -0.31
N LEU A 186 5.14 -20.68 -0.46
CA LEU A 186 6.59 -20.77 -0.33
C LEU A 186 7.21 -21.28 -1.64
N VAL A 187 8.20 -20.56 -2.14
CA VAL A 187 9.03 -20.95 -3.29
C VAL A 187 10.45 -21.20 -2.78
N GLY A 188 10.76 -22.47 -2.44
CA GLY A 188 11.99 -22.80 -1.74
C GLY A 188 12.02 -22.16 -0.34
N ARG A 189 12.97 -21.25 -0.12
CA ARG A 189 13.10 -20.47 1.13
C ARG A 189 12.40 -19.09 1.07
N ASN A 190 11.79 -18.78 -0.05
CA ASN A 190 11.21 -17.47 -0.28
C ASN A 190 9.69 -17.49 -0.06
N LEU A 191 9.19 -16.44 0.58
CA LEU A 191 7.75 -16.22 0.76
C LEU A 191 7.16 -15.55 -0.48
N ASP A 192 6.10 -16.15 -1.02
CA ASP A 192 5.20 -15.51 -1.98
C ASP A 192 4.11 -14.73 -1.24
N LEU A 193 4.44 -13.48 -0.89
CA LEU A 193 3.53 -12.61 -0.17
C LEU A 193 2.31 -12.23 -1.03
N TYR A 194 2.45 -12.17 -2.37
CA TYR A 194 1.34 -11.93 -3.29
C TYR A 194 0.29 -13.03 -3.20
N THR A 195 0.70 -14.28 -3.33
CA THR A 195 -0.21 -15.43 -3.23
C THR A 195 -0.86 -15.53 -1.85
N ALA A 196 -0.12 -15.29 -0.77
CA ALA A 196 -0.68 -15.27 0.58
C ALA A 196 -1.70 -14.14 0.77
N THR A 197 -1.42 -12.94 0.25
CA THR A 197 -2.32 -11.78 0.32
C THR A 197 -3.59 -12.02 -0.50
N GLU A 198 -3.48 -12.55 -1.70
CA GLU A 198 -4.63 -12.91 -2.53
C GLU A 198 -5.56 -13.91 -1.83
N LYS A 199 -5.00 -14.98 -1.25
CA LYS A 199 -5.77 -15.94 -0.45
C LYS A 199 -6.47 -15.28 0.73
N ALA A 200 -5.79 -14.37 1.43
CA ALA A 200 -6.38 -13.63 2.54
C ALA A 200 -7.54 -12.74 2.10
N LEU A 201 -7.42 -12.06 0.96
CA LEU A 201 -8.47 -11.21 0.40
C LEU A 201 -9.69 -12.02 -0.05
N TYR A 202 -9.51 -13.14 -0.76
CA TYR A 202 -10.61 -14.05 -1.10
C TYR A 202 -11.27 -14.63 0.16
N GLY A 203 -10.46 -15.06 1.14
CA GLY A 203 -10.95 -15.55 2.43
C GLY A 203 -11.71 -14.50 3.26
N ALA A 204 -11.42 -13.21 3.04
CA ALA A 204 -12.11 -12.09 3.67
C ALA A 204 -13.41 -11.68 2.92
N GLY A 205 -13.66 -12.22 1.71
CA GLY A 205 -14.90 -11.98 0.97
C GLY A 205 -14.73 -11.16 -0.33
N CYS A 206 -13.50 -10.86 -0.76
CA CYS A 206 -13.30 -10.27 -2.09
C CYS A 206 -13.72 -11.26 -3.19
N THR A 207 -14.38 -10.75 -4.21
CA THR A 207 -14.87 -11.54 -5.36
C THR A 207 -13.90 -11.55 -6.52
N SER A 208 -12.99 -10.58 -6.58
CA SER A 208 -11.93 -10.46 -7.58
C SER A 208 -10.69 -9.84 -6.94
N VAL A 209 -9.52 -10.36 -7.31
CA VAL A 209 -8.22 -9.81 -6.90
C VAL A 209 -7.33 -9.72 -8.13
N GLU A 210 -6.91 -8.50 -8.47
CA GLU A 210 -5.95 -8.22 -9.52
C GLU A 210 -4.56 -8.01 -8.93
N ARG A 211 -3.50 -8.21 -9.71
CA ARG A 211 -2.12 -8.04 -9.26
C ARG A 211 -1.31 -7.22 -10.25
N VAL A 212 -0.54 -6.27 -9.73
CA VAL A 212 0.57 -5.65 -10.46
C VAL A 212 1.85 -6.33 -9.98
N GLU A 213 2.18 -7.45 -10.59
CA GLU A 213 3.30 -8.30 -10.16
C GLU A 213 4.65 -7.72 -10.61
N MET A 214 5.12 -6.71 -9.88
CA MET A 214 6.45 -6.13 -10.08
C MET A 214 7.23 -6.18 -8.78
N CYS A 215 8.30 -6.98 -8.76
CA CYS A 215 9.17 -7.07 -7.59
C CYS A 215 9.98 -5.78 -7.41
N THR A 216 9.77 -5.10 -6.28
CA THR A 216 10.48 -3.85 -5.95
C THR A 216 11.98 -4.01 -5.87
N SER A 217 12.46 -5.19 -5.40
CA SER A 217 13.89 -5.49 -5.31
C SER A 217 14.53 -5.76 -6.67
N CYS A 218 13.80 -6.35 -7.62
CA CYS A 218 14.31 -6.65 -8.97
C CYS A 218 14.34 -5.41 -9.90
N HIS A 219 13.59 -4.37 -9.59
CA HIS A 219 13.44 -3.19 -10.45
C HIS A 219 13.95 -1.91 -9.76
N PRO A 220 15.29 -1.75 -9.59
CA PRO A 220 15.87 -0.61 -8.89
C PRO A 220 15.60 0.73 -9.58
N ASP A 221 15.43 0.73 -10.90
CA ASP A 221 15.12 1.94 -11.68
C ASP A 221 13.68 2.45 -11.46
N LEU A 222 12.79 1.58 -10.95
CA LEU A 222 11.38 1.90 -10.74
C LEU A 222 10.99 2.01 -9.28
N PHE A 223 11.66 1.30 -8.36
CA PHE A 223 11.20 1.18 -6.99
C PHE A 223 12.33 1.27 -5.97
N PHE A 224 12.00 1.84 -4.82
CA PHE A 224 12.77 1.68 -3.59
C PHE A 224 12.55 0.28 -3.01
N SER A 225 13.57 -0.30 -2.40
CA SER A 225 13.47 -1.62 -1.76
C SER A 225 14.31 -1.65 -0.48
N HIS A 226 13.66 -1.92 0.64
CA HIS A 226 14.34 -2.10 1.92
C HIS A 226 15.22 -3.36 1.93
N ARG A 227 14.76 -4.43 1.28
CA ARG A 227 15.50 -5.70 1.16
C ARG A 227 16.81 -5.53 0.39
N ARG A 228 16.77 -4.77 -0.70
CA ARG A 228 17.93 -4.52 -1.56
C ARG A 228 18.90 -3.51 -0.95
N ASP A 229 18.36 -2.37 -0.49
CA ASP A 229 19.13 -1.16 -0.18
C ASP A 229 19.34 -0.95 1.33
N GLY A 230 18.69 -1.76 2.18
CA GLY A 230 18.73 -1.61 3.63
C GLY A 230 17.89 -0.44 4.16
N ALA A 231 18.23 0.05 5.36
CA ALA A 231 17.43 1.06 6.06
C ALA A 231 17.45 2.44 5.37
N ARG A 232 18.53 2.77 4.66
CA ARG A 232 18.69 4.06 3.96
C ARG A 232 18.15 3.97 2.54
N THR A 233 16.83 3.89 2.41
CA THR A 233 16.14 3.88 1.13
C THR A 233 14.83 4.68 1.22
N GLY A 234 14.33 5.17 0.09
CA GLY A 234 13.08 5.90 0.01
C GLY A 234 11.84 5.00 0.18
N ARG A 235 10.68 5.60 0.01
CA ARG A 235 9.38 4.93 0.00
C ARG A 235 8.59 5.36 -1.23
N GLN A 236 8.00 4.40 -1.94
CA GLN A 236 6.88 4.63 -2.87
C GLN A 236 5.56 4.45 -2.13
N GLY A 237 4.42 4.57 -2.82
CA GLY A 237 3.15 4.45 -2.13
C GLY A 237 1.95 4.18 -3.04
N ILE A 238 0.82 4.11 -2.38
CA ILE A 238 -0.51 4.07 -2.98
C ILE A 238 -1.25 5.35 -2.63
N VAL A 239 -1.94 5.92 -3.61
CA VAL A 239 -2.92 7.00 -3.42
C VAL A 239 -4.26 6.53 -3.95
N ALA A 240 -5.32 6.71 -3.16
CA ALA A 240 -6.65 6.28 -3.55
C ALA A 240 -7.72 7.24 -3.04
N ARG A 241 -8.82 7.38 -3.82
CA ARG A 241 -10.01 8.15 -3.43
C ARG A 241 -11.27 7.64 -4.13
N ILE A 242 -12.42 8.04 -3.60
CA ILE A 242 -13.71 7.99 -4.30
C ILE A 242 -13.89 9.34 -5.01
N ARG A 243 -14.24 9.31 -6.30
CA ARG A 243 -14.54 10.52 -7.11
C ARG A 243 -15.78 11.22 -6.65
#